data_1ae5257595177574589e50631f956eab
#
_entry.id   1ae5257595177574589e50631f956eab
#
_cell.length_a   1.000
_cell.length_b   1.000
_cell.length_c   1.000
_cell.angle_alpha   90.00
_cell.angle_beta   90.00
_cell.angle_gamma   90.00
#
_symmetry.space_group_name_H-M   'P 1'
#
loop_
_entity.id
_entity.type
_entity.pdbx_description
1 polymer ?
#
loop_
_entity_poly.entity_id
_entity_poly.type
_entity_poly.pdbx_seq_one_letter_code
_entity_poly.pdbx_strand_id
1 'polypeptide(L)'
;MHLSDFDYHLPEQLIAQHPAQERTSSRLLQLADGRELHGAFADLKDILNPGDLLVLNDTRVVKARLQAVKDSGGSAEILLEKVLLPSVDAAAVASNEALCQVRVSKPLKNGRRLLVHDAVIECLGRQGEFYHLRFPQPVFDFLQAFGELPLPPYIKRGESAHDETIDEARYQTVFARHPGAVAAPTAGPVSYTHLRAHETADN
;
A
#
# COMPACT_ATOMS: atom_id res chain seq x y z
N MET A 1 -7.83 28.93 -6.27
CA MET A 1 -7.85 27.89 -5.24
C MET A 1 -6.42 27.70 -4.78
N HIS A 2 -6.11 27.95 -3.51
CA HIS A 2 -4.78 27.80 -2.91
C HIS A 2 -4.77 26.58 -2.01
N LEU A 3 -3.60 26.02 -1.75
CA LEU A 3 -3.45 24.88 -0.84
C LEU A 3 -3.98 25.19 0.57
N SER A 4 -3.81 26.45 1.02
CA SER A 4 -4.35 26.95 2.28
C SER A 4 -5.87 26.92 2.39
N ASP A 5 -6.61 26.86 1.27
CA ASP A 5 -8.08 26.78 1.28
C ASP A 5 -8.57 25.41 1.80
N PHE A 6 -7.66 24.42 1.87
CA PHE A 6 -7.89 23.07 2.36
C PHE A 6 -7.27 22.82 3.74
N ASP A 7 -6.65 23.84 4.35
CA ASP A 7 -6.03 23.69 5.67
C ASP A 7 -7.10 23.80 6.77
N TYR A 8 -7.08 22.81 7.68
CA TYR A 8 -7.99 22.76 8.82
C TYR A 8 -7.35 22.02 9.99
N HIS A 9 -7.80 22.31 11.19
CA HIS A 9 -7.36 21.58 12.37
C HIS A 9 -8.04 20.22 12.45
N LEU A 10 -7.23 19.13 12.31
CA LEU A 10 -7.68 17.75 12.51
C LEU A 10 -7.18 17.24 13.87
N PRO A 11 -8.07 17.08 14.87
CA PRO A 11 -7.69 16.51 16.16
C PRO A 11 -7.22 15.05 16.01
N GLU A 12 -6.12 14.67 16.66
CA GLU A 12 -5.53 13.31 16.55
C GLU A 12 -6.52 12.21 16.93
N GLN A 13 -7.43 12.44 17.88
CA GLN A 13 -8.43 11.46 18.32
C GLN A 13 -9.48 11.14 17.24
N LEU A 14 -9.59 11.95 16.18
CA LEU A 14 -10.47 11.69 15.04
C LEU A 14 -9.82 10.82 13.98
N ILE A 15 -8.52 10.53 14.10
CA ILE A 15 -7.78 9.64 13.21
C ILE A 15 -7.90 8.22 13.76
N ALA A 16 -8.71 7.40 13.09
CA ALA A 16 -8.89 6.01 13.49
C ALA A 16 -7.55 5.24 13.39
N GLN A 17 -7.18 4.52 14.44
CA GLN A 17 -5.96 3.72 14.49
C GLN A 17 -6.21 2.25 14.12
N HIS A 18 -7.46 1.79 14.19
CA HIS A 18 -7.87 0.44 13.82
C HIS A 18 -9.05 0.50 12.84
N PRO A 19 -9.16 -0.47 11.92
CA PRO A 19 -10.33 -0.55 11.05
C PRO A 19 -11.60 -0.88 11.86
N ALA A 20 -12.76 -0.51 11.33
CA ALA A 20 -14.03 -0.92 11.91
C ALA A 20 -14.11 -2.45 11.99
N GLN A 21 -14.80 -3.01 12.99
CA GLN A 21 -14.91 -4.45 13.18
C GLN A 21 -15.46 -5.14 11.92
N GLU A 22 -16.56 -4.62 11.40
CA GLU A 22 -17.12 -5.03 10.12
C GLU A 22 -16.70 -4.06 9.03
N ARG A 23 -16.25 -4.55 7.85
CA ARG A 23 -15.81 -3.69 6.73
C ARG A 23 -16.90 -2.71 6.29
N THR A 24 -18.13 -3.18 6.19
CA THR A 24 -19.29 -2.42 5.71
C THR A 24 -19.87 -1.45 6.74
N SER A 25 -19.45 -1.50 7.99
CA SER A 25 -19.89 -0.57 9.03
C SER A 25 -19.18 0.78 9.01
N SER A 26 -18.23 0.97 8.09
CA SER A 26 -17.60 2.27 7.88
C SER A 26 -18.65 3.32 7.50
N ARG A 27 -18.49 4.54 8.04
CA ARG A 27 -19.42 5.64 7.73
C ARG A 27 -19.26 6.09 6.28
N LEU A 28 -20.38 6.43 5.66
CA LEU A 28 -20.46 7.02 4.33
C LEU A 28 -20.99 8.45 4.44
N LEU A 29 -20.28 9.38 3.82
CA LEU A 29 -20.78 10.75 3.60
C LEU A 29 -21.14 10.89 2.12
N GLN A 30 -22.42 11.13 1.84
CA GLN A 30 -22.91 11.41 0.51
C GLN A 30 -23.18 12.91 0.37
N LEU A 31 -22.62 13.51 -0.66
CA LEU A 31 -22.89 14.88 -1.05
C LEU A 31 -23.78 14.86 -2.30
N ALA A 32 -25.04 15.22 -2.16
CA ALA A 32 -26.01 15.25 -3.25
C ALA A 32 -26.89 16.48 -3.15
N ASP A 33 -27.07 17.17 -4.25
CA ASP A 33 -27.94 18.35 -4.37
C ASP A 33 -27.70 19.44 -3.30
N GLY A 34 -26.42 19.65 -2.96
CA GLY A 34 -26.01 20.61 -1.93
C GLY A 34 -26.35 20.18 -0.49
N ARG A 35 -26.70 18.92 -0.28
CA ARG A 35 -26.98 18.32 1.05
C ARG A 35 -25.94 17.33 1.44
N GLU A 36 -25.67 17.25 2.73
CA GLU A 36 -24.84 16.23 3.35
C GLU A 36 -25.74 15.15 3.94
N LEU A 37 -25.59 13.92 3.48
CA LEU A 37 -26.29 12.76 3.98
C LEU A 37 -25.29 11.81 4.64
N HIS A 38 -25.56 11.38 5.85
CA HIS A 38 -24.74 10.45 6.61
C HIS A 38 -25.36 9.07 6.61
N GLY A 39 -24.56 8.06 6.25
CA GLY A 39 -24.98 6.67 6.19
C GLY A 39 -23.83 5.72 6.50
N ALA A 40 -24.02 4.45 6.20
CA ALA A 40 -23.01 3.39 6.25
C ALA A 40 -22.55 3.04 4.83
N PHE A 41 -21.36 2.47 4.70
CA PHE A 41 -20.84 2.04 3.37
C PHE A 41 -21.76 1.01 2.69
N ALA A 42 -22.48 0.21 3.50
CA ALA A 42 -23.47 -0.75 2.98
C ALA A 42 -24.58 -0.09 2.15
N ASP A 43 -24.88 1.19 2.40
CA ASP A 43 -25.93 1.93 1.68
C ASP A 43 -25.52 2.30 0.25
N LEU A 44 -24.25 2.10 -0.13
CA LEU A 44 -23.75 2.38 -1.48
C LEU A 44 -24.54 1.65 -2.55
N LYS A 45 -24.98 0.40 -2.27
CA LYS A 45 -25.81 -0.40 -3.18
C LYS A 45 -27.17 0.24 -3.54
N ASP A 46 -27.70 1.07 -2.61
CA ASP A 46 -28.99 1.74 -2.79
C ASP A 46 -28.82 3.12 -3.48
N ILE A 47 -27.57 3.57 -3.62
CA ILE A 47 -27.20 4.82 -4.32
C ILE A 47 -26.91 4.56 -5.78
N LEU A 48 -26.33 3.39 -6.09
CA LEU A 48 -25.97 3.00 -7.47
C LEU A 48 -27.20 2.58 -8.26
N ASN A 49 -27.20 2.93 -9.55
CA ASN A 49 -28.28 2.59 -10.48
C ASN A 49 -27.79 1.64 -11.57
N PRO A 50 -28.67 0.84 -12.16
CA PRO A 50 -28.32 0.07 -13.35
C PRO A 50 -27.75 0.97 -14.45
N GLY A 51 -26.59 0.60 -14.98
CA GLY A 51 -25.86 1.36 -15.98
C GLY A 51 -24.77 2.28 -15.42
N ASP A 52 -24.64 2.42 -14.11
CA ASP A 52 -23.50 3.11 -13.50
C ASP A 52 -22.21 2.30 -13.67
N LEU A 53 -21.10 2.97 -13.97
CA LEU A 53 -19.78 2.35 -14.07
C LEU A 53 -19.04 2.45 -12.73
N LEU A 54 -18.81 1.31 -12.09
CA LEU A 54 -18.00 1.24 -10.87
C LEU A 54 -16.56 0.81 -11.21
N VAL A 55 -15.61 1.71 -11.03
CA VAL A 55 -14.18 1.44 -11.25
C VAL A 55 -13.52 1.02 -9.96
N LEU A 56 -12.93 -0.17 -9.94
CA LEU A 56 -12.30 -0.77 -8.76
C LEU A 56 -10.80 -0.94 -8.97
N ASN A 57 -10.04 -0.93 -7.87
CA ASN A 57 -8.64 -1.28 -7.87
C ASN A 57 -8.48 -2.71 -7.35
N ASP A 58 -8.02 -3.62 -8.19
CA ASP A 58 -7.82 -5.03 -7.87
C ASP A 58 -6.36 -5.38 -7.54
N THR A 59 -5.49 -4.39 -7.39
CA THR A 59 -4.12 -4.63 -6.99
C THR A 59 -4.03 -5.04 -5.51
N ARG A 60 -3.17 -6.05 -5.24
CA ARG A 60 -2.83 -6.49 -3.89
C ARG A 60 -1.67 -5.67 -3.35
N VAL A 61 -1.84 -5.13 -2.13
CA VAL A 61 -0.75 -4.47 -1.41
C VAL A 61 0.31 -5.51 -1.05
N VAL A 62 1.56 -5.20 -1.34
CA VAL A 62 2.71 -6.01 -0.98
C VAL A 62 3.40 -5.44 0.26
N LYS A 63 4.17 -6.25 0.98
CA LYS A 63 4.99 -5.84 2.13
C LYS A 63 6.18 -5.00 1.66
N ALA A 64 5.90 -3.84 1.09
CA ALA A 64 6.84 -3.04 0.30
C ALA A 64 7.90 -2.30 1.13
N ARG A 65 7.82 -2.30 2.46
CA ARG A 65 8.76 -1.62 3.36
C ARG A 65 9.75 -2.62 3.95
N LEU A 66 11.03 -2.26 3.97
CA LEU A 66 12.09 -3.05 4.59
C LEU A 66 12.91 -2.16 5.53
N GLN A 67 13.19 -2.67 6.71
CA GLN A 67 14.20 -2.11 7.61
C GLN A 67 15.56 -2.72 7.27
N ALA A 68 16.56 -1.87 7.09
CA ALA A 68 17.89 -2.29 6.70
C ALA A 68 18.97 -1.56 7.47
N VAL A 69 20.19 -2.11 7.43
CA VAL A 69 21.39 -1.47 7.96
C VAL A 69 22.39 -1.32 6.82
N LYS A 70 23.03 -0.15 6.73
CA LYS A 70 24.11 0.07 5.76
C LYS A 70 25.34 -0.74 6.15
N ASP A 71 26.13 -1.16 5.17
CA ASP A 71 27.44 -1.77 5.38
C ASP A 71 28.43 -0.90 6.19
N SER A 72 28.17 0.41 6.30
CA SER A 72 28.92 1.36 7.14
C SER A 72 28.33 1.56 8.54
N GLY A 73 27.34 0.78 8.92
CA GLY A 73 26.51 0.99 10.10
C GLY A 73 25.47 2.09 9.90
N GLY A 74 24.48 2.24 10.58
CA GLY A 74 23.41 3.21 10.45
C GLY A 74 22.20 2.65 9.71
N SER A 75 21.03 2.99 10.23
CA SER A 75 19.73 2.53 9.73
C SER A 75 19.43 3.04 8.34
N ALA A 76 18.66 2.24 7.60
CA ALA A 76 18.07 2.58 6.33
C ALA A 76 16.64 2.03 6.28
N GLU A 77 15.71 2.77 5.70
CA GLU A 77 14.39 2.30 5.35
C GLU A 77 14.29 2.25 3.83
N ILE A 78 13.86 1.13 3.30
CA ILE A 78 13.66 0.91 1.86
C ILE A 78 12.15 0.80 1.64
N LEU A 79 11.64 1.53 0.64
CA LEU A 79 10.27 1.40 0.18
C LEU A 79 10.30 1.08 -1.31
N LEU A 80 9.71 -0.04 -1.69
CA LEU A 80 9.57 -0.44 -3.10
C LEU A 80 8.75 0.62 -3.85
N GLU A 81 9.24 1.02 -5.03
CA GLU A 81 8.49 1.86 -5.97
C GLU A 81 8.04 1.04 -7.18
N LYS A 82 8.99 0.34 -7.80
CA LYS A 82 8.73 -0.41 -9.03
C LYS A 82 9.71 -1.56 -9.19
N VAL A 83 9.21 -2.76 -9.47
CA VAL A 83 10.04 -3.89 -9.92
C VAL A 83 10.43 -3.69 -11.38
N LEU A 84 11.71 -3.86 -11.70
CA LEU A 84 12.24 -3.72 -13.05
C LEU A 84 12.17 -5.09 -13.74
N LEU A 85 11.31 -5.20 -14.74
CA LEU A 85 11.20 -6.42 -15.54
C LEU A 85 12.27 -6.42 -16.65
N PRO A 86 12.89 -7.58 -16.97
CA PRO A 86 13.97 -7.66 -17.95
C PRO A 86 13.54 -7.34 -19.40
N SER A 87 12.26 -7.51 -19.73
CA SER A 87 11.66 -7.11 -21.02
C SER A 87 10.15 -6.98 -20.93
N VAL A 88 9.53 -6.35 -21.93
CA VAL A 88 8.08 -6.12 -22.00
C VAL A 88 7.30 -7.45 -22.09
N ASP A 89 7.90 -8.49 -22.67
CA ASP A 89 7.30 -9.82 -22.82
C ASP A 89 7.52 -10.74 -21.60
N ALA A 90 8.22 -10.26 -20.58
CA ALA A 90 8.65 -11.04 -19.43
C ALA A 90 7.66 -10.96 -18.25
N ALA A 91 6.36 -10.83 -18.49
CA ALA A 91 5.33 -10.76 -17.44
C ALA A 91 5.34 -11.98 -16.48
N ALA A 92 6.01 -13.06 -16.85
CA ALA A 92 6.19 -14.26 -16.04
C ALA A 92 7.59 -14.41 -15.42
N VAL A 93 8.54 -13.50 -15.71
CA VAL A 93 9.91 -13.61 -15.20
C VAL A 93 10.04 -12.84 -13.89
N ALA A 94 10.34 -13.60 -12.83
CA ALA A 94 10.66 -13.01 -11.54
C ALA A 94 11.94 -12.16 -11.63
N SER A 95 11.85 -10.87 -11.31
CA SER A 95 12.99 -9.96 -11.31
C SER A 95 13.54 -9.78 -9.89
N ASN A 96 14.86 -9.67 -9.79
CA ASN A 96 15.55 -9.33 -8.56
C ASN A 96 16.03 -7.87 -8.52
N GLU A 97 15.61 -7.03 -9.45
CA GLU A 97 15.95 -5.60 -9.48
C GLU A 97 14.71 -4.72 -9.35
N ALA A 98 14.86 -3.64 -8.59
CA ALA A 98 13.77 -2.71 -8.36
C ALA A 98 14.28 -1.27 -8.22
N LEU A 99 13.38 -0.32 -8.50
CA LEU A 99 13.51 1.07 -8.07
C LEU A 99 12.86 1.20 -6.69
N CYS A 100 13.58 1.83 -5.77
CA CYS A 100 13.14 2.00 -4.40
C CYS A 100 13.41 3.43 -3.91
N GLN A 101 12.53 3.94 -3.07
CA GLN A 101 12.89 5.05 -2.19
C GLN A 101 13.75 4.50 -1.05
N VAL A 102 14.81 5.22 -0.68
CA VAL A 102 15.65 4.82 0.45
C VAL A 102 15.88 6.02 1.35
N ARG A 103 15.36 5.92 2.58
CA ARG A 103 15.59 6.91 3.62
C ARG A 103 16.85 6.54 4.36
N VAL A 104 17.85 7.41 4.28
CA VAL A 104 19.17 7.26 4.91
C VAL A 104 19.71 8.62 5.35
N SER A 105 20.51 8.65 6.40
CA SER A 105 21.17 9.88 6.88
C SER A 105 22.18 10.48 5.89
N LYS A 106 22.86 9.63 5.12
CA LYS A 106 23.78 10.02 4.05
C LYS A 106 23.46 9.22 2.79
N PRO A 107 23.39 9.83 1.60
CA PRO A 107 23.08 9.16 0.35
C PRO A 107 23.95 7.92 0.10
N LEU A 108 23.34 6.88 -0.46
CA LEU A 108 24.07 5.70 -0.90
C LEU A 108 24.82 5.99 -2.20
N LYS A 109 26.03 5.46 -2.28
CA LYS A 109 26.81 5.43 -3.53
C LYS A 109 26.61 4.10 -4.22
N ASN A 110 26.88 4.06 -5.53
CA ASN A 110 26.92 2.82 -6.30
C ASN A 110 27.87 1.80 -5.66
N GLY A 111 27.49 0.52 -5.62
CA GLY A 111 28.24 -0.58 -5.02
C GLY A 111 28.10 -0.69 -3.50
N ARG A 112 27.38 0.23 -2.83
CA ARG A 112 27.12 0.09 -1.39
C ARG A 112 26.07 -0.99 -1.13
N ARG A 113 26.14 -1.56 0.06
CA ARG A 113 25.28 -2.67 0.48
C ARG A 113 24.36 -2.27 1.61
N LEU A 114 23.17 -2.82 1.57
CA LEU A 114 22.16 -2.75 2.61
C LEU A 114 21.90 -4.17 3.12
N LEU A 115 21.94 -4.35 4.43
CA LEU A 115 21.69 -5.62 5.07
C LEU A 115 20.28 -5.64 5.63
N VAL A 116 19.53 -6.68 5.28
CA VAL A 116 18.21 -6.98 5.84
C VAL A 116 18.33 -8.38 6.46
N HIS A 117 18.36 -8.48 7.77
CA HIS A 117 18.82 -9.69 8.48
C HIS A 117 20.20 -10.14 7.95
N ASP A 118 20.31 -11.35 7.44
CA ASP A 118 21.55 -11.92 6.88
C ASP A 118 21.66 -11.73 5.35
N ALA A 119 20.64 -11.12 4.74
CA ALA A 119 20.58 -10.91 3.30
C ALA A 119 21.19 -9.58 2.89
N VAL A 120 21.82 -9.55 1.72
CA VAL A 120 22.51 -8.37 1.18
C VAL A 120 21.77 -7.85 -0.05
N ILE A 121 21.36 -6.59 0.00
CA ILE A 121 20.83 -5.85 -1.13
C ILE A 121 21.94 -4.91 -1.63
N GLU A 122 22.19 -4.90 -2.93
CA GLU A 122 23.22 -4.06 -3.55
C GLU A 122 22.60 -2.80 -4.18
N CYS A 123 23.22 -1.65 -3.94
CA CYS A 123 22.87 -0.40 -4.61
C CYS A 123 23.60 -0.30 -5.96
N LEU A 124 22.88 -0.40 -7.07
CA LEU A 124 23.42 -0.28 -8.42
C LEU A 124 23.54 1.17 -8.90
N GLY A 125 22.98 2.11 -8.14
CA GLY A 125 23.01 3.53 -8.47
C GLY A 125 21.68 4.23 -8.24
N ARG A 126 21.45 5.31 -8.99
CA ARG A 126 20.20 6.08 -8.95
C ARG A 126 19.60 6.22 -10.34
N GLN A 127 18.28 6.23 -10.39
CA GLN A 127 17.49 6.55 -11.55
C GLN A 127 16.47 7.64 -11.14
N GLY A 128 16.78 8.89 -11.48
CA GLY A 128 16.03 10.04 -10.98
C GLY A 128 16.10 10.15 -9.45
N GLU A 129 14.96 10.18 -8.79
CA GLU A 129 14.85 10.27 -7.33
C GLU A 129 15.03 8.92 -6.64
N PHE A 130 14.88 7.82 -7.36
CA PHE A 130 14.90 6.46 -6.83
C PHE A 130 16.30 5.86 -6.85
N TYR A 131 16.53 4.91 -5.95
CA TYR A 131 17.69 4.03 -5.97
C TYR A 131 17.36 2.76 -6.76
N HIS A 132 18.27 2.37 -7.65
CA HIS A 132 18.24 1.08 -8.34
C HIS A 132 18.91 0.05 -7.44
N LEU A 133 18.14 -0.90 -6.94
CA LEU A 133 18.59 -1.92 -6.01
C LEU A 133 18.49 -3.31 -6.63
N ARG A 134 19.47 -4.17 -6.32
CA ARG A 134 19.46 -5.59 -6.64
C ARG A 134 19.31 -6.41 -5.37
N PHE A 135 18.31 -7.27 -5.35
CA PHE A 135 17.98 -8.18 -4.29
C PHE A 135 18.65 -9.54 -4.51
N PRO A 136 18.90 -10.34 -3.45
CA PRO A 136 19.55 -11.66 -3.59
C PRO A 136 18.62 -12.72 -4.21
N GLN A 137 17.32 -12.46 -4.27
CA GLN A 137 16.28 -13.31 -4.84
C GLN A 137 15.19 -12.43 -5.47
N PRO A 138 14.16 -13.02 -6.13
CA PRO A 138 13.05 -12.23 -6.70
C PRO A 138 12.46 -11.26 -5.70
N VAL A 139 12.22 -10.02 -6.15
CA VAL A 139 11.84 -8.91 -5.27
C VAL A 139 10.61 -9.23 -4.43
N PHE A 140 9.55 -9.78 -5.04
CA PHE A 140 8.32 -10.09 -4.31
C PHE A 140 8.49 -11.23 -3.30
N ASP A 141 9.32 -12.23 -3.59
CA ASP A 141 9.63 -13.32 -2.65
C ASP A 141 10.42 -12.79 -1.46
N PHE A 142 11.37 -11.88 -1.73
CA PHE A 142 12.14 -11.21 -0.69
C PHE A 142 11.25 -10.36 0.22
N LEU A 143 10.36 -9.57 -0.37
CA LEU A 143 9.43 -8.71 0.36
C LEU A 143 8.41 -9.54 1.17
N GLN A 144 7.97 -10.67 0.65
CA GLN A 144 7.07 -11.56 1.38
C GLN A 144 7.74 -12.14 2.64
N ALA A 145 9.05 -12.44 2.56
CA ALA A 145 9.80 -13.02 3.67
C ALA A 145 10.22 -11.99 4.73
N PHE A 146 10.61 -10.79 4.32
CA PHE A 146 11.28 -9.82 5.18
C PHE A 146 10.59 -8.45 5.24
N GLY A 147 9.56 -8.22 4.44
CA GLY A 147 8.90 -6.95 4.32
C GLY A 147 7.82 -6.71 5.36
N GLU A 148 7.54 -5.43 5.56
CA GLU A 148 6.45 -4.92 6.38
C GLU A 148 5.42 -4.22 5.50
N LEU A 149 4.15 -4.19 5.93
CA LEU A 149 3.12 -3.40 5.26
C LEU A 149 3.43 -1.91 5.36
N PRO A 150 3.40 -1.17 4.25
CA PRO A 150 3.70 0.26 4.24
C PRO A 150 2.49 1.08 4.72
N LEU A 151 2.07 0.90 5.97
CA LEU A 151 0.98 1.66 6.56
C LEU A 151 1.27 3.17 6.49
N PRO A 152 0.25 4.01 6.30
CA PRO A 152 0.39 5.46 6.35
C PRO A 152 0.94 5.93 7.71
N PRO A 153 1.75 7.00 7.75
CA PRO A 153 2.45 7.43 8.96
C PRO A 153 1.53 7.91 10.09
N TYR A 154 0.27 8.20 9.81
CA TYR A 154 -0.71 8.58 10.84
C TYR A 154 -1.29 7.36 11.57
N ILE A 155 -1.11 6.15 11.06
CA ILE A 155 -1.43 4.91 11.76
C ILE A 155 -0.23 4.52 12.61
N LYS A 156 -0.37 4.68 13.90
CA LYS A 156 0.69 4.36 14.88
C LYS A 156 0.56 2.90 15.30
N ARG A 157 1.63 2.12 15.16
CA ARG A 157 1.70 0.73 15.61
C ARG A 157 2.80 0.58 16.65
N GLY A 158 2.49 -0.23 17.69
CA GLY A 158 3.51 -0.78 18.59
C GLY A 158 4.09 -2.09 18.05
N GLU A 159 4.94 -2.72 18.83
CA GLU A 159 5.53 -4.04 18.51
C GLU A 159 4.56 -5.20 18.84
N SER A 160 3.31 -5.11 18.40
CA SER A 160 2.29 -6.11 18.67
C SER A 160 2.06 -7.02 17.46
N ALA A 161 2.39 -8.30 17.59
CA ALA A 161 2.11 -9.30 16.56
C ALA A 161 0.61 -9.41 16.21
N HIS A 162 -0.27 -9.04 17.14
CA HIS A 162 -1.71 -9.01 16.90
C HIS A 162 -2.10 -7.91 15.91
N ASP A 163 -1.49 -6.73 16.03
CA ASP A 163 -1.74 -5.62 15.10
C ASP A 163 -1.24 -5.96 13.70
N GLU A 164 -0.09 -6.62 13.57
CA GLU A 164 0.43 -7.07 12.26
C GLU A 164 -0.55 -8.02 11.56
N THR A 165 -1.08 -9.00 12.28
CA THR A 165 -2.05 -9.97 11.71
C THR A 165 -3.33 -9.27 11.24
N ILE A 166 -3.84 -8.32 12.01
CA ILE A 166 -5.01 -7.52 11.62
C ILE A 166 -4.70 -6.70 10.38
N ASP A 167 -3.56 -6.02 10.36
CA ASP A 167 -3.17 -5.16 9.25
C ASP A 167 -2.98 -5.96 7.96
N GLU A 168 -2.35 -7.14 8.01
CA GLU A 168 -2.21 -8.03 6.86
C GLU A 168 -3.56 -8.43 6.26
N ALA A 169 -4.55 -8.71 7.11
CA ALA A 169 -5.89 -9.09 6.70
C ALA A 169 -6.74 -7.90 6.22
N ARG A 170 -6.56 -6.72 6.84
CA ARG A 170 -7.47 -5.59 6.69
C ARG A 170 -6.94 -4.49 5.76
N TYR A 171 -5.62 -4.36 5.61
CA TYR A 171 -5.00 -3.38 4.68
C TYR A 171 -4.97 -3.91 3.24
N GLN A 172 -6.06 -4.58 2.85
CA GLN A 172 -6.30 -5.13 1.51
C GLN A 172 -7.74 -4.87 1.10
N THR A 173 -7.99 -4.73 -0.20
CA THR A 173 -9.35 -4.76 -0.73
C THR A 173 -9.82 -6.20 -0.90
N VAL A 174 -11.13 -6.41 -0.89
CA VAL A 174 -11.72 -7.73 -1.22
C VAL A 174 -11.53 -8.10 -2.70
N PHE A 175 -11.21 -7.13 -3.54
CA PHE A 175 -10.96 -7.28 -4.97
C PHE A 175 -9.49 -7.59 -5.30
N ALA A 176 -8.58 -7.50 -4.33
CA ALA A 176 -7.14 -7.63 -4.50
C ALA A 176 -6.75 -8.97 -5.12
N ARG A 177 -6.23 -8.96 -6.34
CA ARG A 177 -5.80 -10.14 -7.12
C ARG A 177 -4.33 -10.07 -7.51
N HIS A 178 -3.90 -8.93 -8.09
CA HIS A 178 -2.59 -8.77 -8.71
C HIS A 178 -1.61 -8.08 -7.76
N PRO A 179 -0.51 -8.74 -7.31
CA PRO A 179 0.50 -8.09 -6.47
C PRO A 179 1.11 -6.89 -7.19
N GLY A 180 1.37 -5.79 -6.46
CA GLY A 180 2.05 -4.64 -7.05
C GLY A 180 1.69 -3.29 -6.45
N ALA A 181 0.67 -3.19 -5.62
CA ALA A 181 0.37 -1.94 -4.93
C ALA A 181 1.27 -1.75 -3.70
N VAL A 182 1.87 -0.56 -3.59
CA VAL A 182 2.64 -0.13 -2.42
C VAL A 182 1.73 0.42 -1.32
N ALA A 183 0.53 0.88 -1.68
CA ALA A 183 -0.47 1.39 -0.74
C ALA A 183 -1.86 0.87 -1.10
N ALA A 184 -2.69 0.59 -0.10
CA ALA A 184 -4.09 0.26 -0.33
C ALA A 184 -4.85 1.52 -0.81
N PRO A 185 -5.73 1.40 -1.81
CA PRO A 185 -6.68 2.46 -2.12
C PRO A 185 -7.64 2.61 -0.92
N THR A 186 -7.65 3.77 -0.28
CA THR A 186 -8.33 3.96 1.02
C THR A 186 -9.82 3.61 1.00
N ALA A 187 -10.51 3.81 -0.11
CA ALA A 187 -11.91 3.42 -0.28
C ALA A 187 -12.12 1.90 -0.46
N GLY A 188 -11.13 1.20 -1.01
CA GLY A 188 -11.22 -0.23 -1.31
C GLY A 188 -11.37 -1.16 -0.09
N PRO A 189 -10.65 -0.95 1.02
CA PRO A 189 -10.72 -1.80 2.22
C PRO A 189 -12.09 -1.86 2.89
N VAL A 190 -12.98 -0.91 2.66
CA VAL A 190 -14.33 -0.90 3.21
C VAL A 190 -15.34 -1.70 2.38
N SER A 191 -15.00 -2.05 1.13
CA SER A 191 -15.84 -2.87 0.25
C SER A 191 -15.96 -4.31 0.77
N TYR A 192 -17.06 -4.99 0.44
CA TYR A 192 -17.36 -6.33 0.89
C TYR A 192 -17.77 -7.26 -0.26
N THR A 193 -17.73 -8.58 -0.01
CA THR A 193 -17.96 -9.61 -1.03
C THR A 193 -19.36 -9.58 -1.67
N HIS A 194 -20.38 -9.10 -0.98
CA HIS A 194 -21.73 -9.02 -1.56
C HIS A 194 -21.86 -7.92 -2.61
N LEU A 195 -21.08 -6.81 -2.54
CA LEU A 195 -20.99 -5.86 -3.65
C LEU A 195 -20.44 -6.55 -4.90
N ARG A 196 -19.41 -7.38 -4.73
CA ARG A 196 -18.84 -8.17 -5.81
C ARG A 196 -19.84 -9.17 -6.43
N ALA A 197 -20.72 -9.76 -5.62
CA ALA A 197 -21.72 -10.68 -6.10
C ALA A 197 -22.78 -10.00 -6.99
N HIS A 198 -23.10 -8.74 -6.74
CA HIS A 198 -23.98 -7.94 -7.61
C HIS A 198 -23.34 -7.57 -8.94
N GLU A 199 -22.03 -7.38 -8.99
CA GLU A 199 -21.30 -7.04 -10.23
C GLU A 199 -21.20 -8.22 -11.22
N THR A 200 -21.28 -9.46 -10.73
CA THR A 200 -21.14 -10.68 -11.56
C THR A 200 -22.45 -11.27 -12.03
N ALA A 201 -23.59 -10.77 -11.56
CA ALA A 201 -24.92 -11.31 -11.91
C ALA A 201 -25.48 -10.76 -13.23
N ASP A 202 -24.90 -9.70 -13.79
CA ASP A 202 -25.37 -9.01 -15.01
C ASP A 202 -24.41 -9.15 -16.21
N ASN A 203 -23.56 -10.21 -16.27
CA ASN A 203 -22.72 -10.55 -17.42
C ASN A 203 -23.09 -11.91 -18.00
#